data_1f6b32c24e9ad64492cc3e1b4a032fad
#
_entry.id   1f6b32c24e9ad64492cc3e1b4a032fad
#
_cell.length_a   1.000
_cell.length_b   1.000
_cell.length_c   1.000
_cell.angle_alpha   90.00
_cell.angle_beta   90.00
_cell.angle_gamma   90.00
#
_symmetry.space_group_name_H-M   'P 1'
#
loop_
_entity.id
_entity.type
_entity.pdbx_description
1 polymer ?
#
loop_
_entity_poly.entity_id
_entity_poly.type
_entity_poly.pdbx_seq_one_letter_code
_entity_poly.pdbx_strand_id
1 'polypeptide(L)'
;DAVEKLGDHTPKGGLRGGKYSLFEAGTRVPFISYWKGKINPGISDEMISQIDILNSISKLVGLEYRSKDGIDFLDLIINNKGKGREELILEASTRTAYRKGDWVMIPPYKGQSIAKNVNIELGNSMDFKLYNLKDDPSQKNDLSKIEDKKLKEMIKGFVKIRGKEFTNIKNLVLE
;
A
#
# COMPACT_ATOMS: atom_id res chain seq x y z
N ASP A 1 -20.48 0.74 -3.44
CA ASP A 1 -19.24 0.26 -4.03
C ASP A 1 -18.38 1.38 -4.56
N ALA A 2 -17.08 1.13 -4.69
CA ALA A 2 -16.03 2.10 -5.02
C ALA A 2 -16.18 2.83 -6.36
N VAL A 3 -17.30 2.73 -7.02
CA VAL A 3 -17.52 3.22 -8.38
C VAL A 3 -18.81 4.02 -8.52
N GLU A 4 -19.53 4.21 -7.45
CA GLU A 4 -20.69 5.07 -7.47
C GLU A 4 -20.24 6.50 -7.67
N LYS A 5 -20.44 7.00 -8.88
CA LYS A 5 -20.27 8.40 -9.19
C LYS A 5 -21.43 9.18 -8.57
N LEU A 6 -21.13 9.92 -7.54
CA LEU A 6 -22.06 10.93 -7.02
C LEU A 6 -21.81 12.24 -7.78
N GLY A 7 -22.49 12.42 -8.90
CA GLY A 7 -22.26 13.54 -9.82
C GLY A 7 -20.84 13.53 -10.38
N ASP A 8 -20.15 14.66 -10.27
CA ASP A 8 -18.76 14.82 -10.73
C ASP A 8 -17.71 14.43 -9.66
N HIS A 9 -18.15 13.93 -8.52
CA HIS A 9 -17.25 13.56 -7.44
C HIS A 9 -16.39 12.34 -7.79
N THR A 10 -15.08 12.47 -7.61
CA THR A 10 -14.11 11.40 -7.80
C THR A 10 -13.52 11.00 -6.45
N PRO A 11 -14.04 9.94 -5.78
CA PRO A 11 -13.63 9.59 -4.42
C PRO A 11 -12.14 9.22 -4.28
N LYS A 12 -11.49 8.90 -5.38
CA LYS A 12 -10.07 8.55 -5.44
C LYS A 12 -9.12 9.74 -5.69
N GLY A 13 -9.63 10.96 -5.84
CA GLY A 13 -8.82 12.18 -5.95
C GLY A 13 -7.80 12.19 -7.09
N GLY A 14 -8.05 11.56 -8.22
CA GLY A 14 -7.10 11.50 -9.35
C GLY A 14 -6.07 10.37 -9.27
N LEU A 15 -6.03 9.58 -8.20
CA LEU A 15 -5.21 8.38 -8.13
C LEU A 15 -5.73 7.29 -9.05
N ARG A 16 -4.83 6.45 -9.58
CA ARG A 16 -5.16 5.35 -10.48
C ARG A 16 -5.73 4.15 -9.73
N GLY A 17 -6.63 3.40 -10.39
CA GLY A 17 -7.25 2.21 -9.83
C GLY A 17 -8.49 2.52 -9.02
N GLY A 18 -8.69 1.80 -7.94
CA GLY A 18 -9.82 1.87 -7.02
C GLY A 18 -9.87 0.61 -6.16
N LYS A 19 -10.97 0.34 -5.47
CA LYS A 19 -11.16 -0.87 -4.65
C LYS A 19 -10.76 -2.14 -5.43
N TYR A 20 -10.02 -3.02 -4.81
CA TYR A 20 -9.41 -4.24 -5.37
C TYR A 20 -8.19 -4.04 -6.29
N SER A 21 -7.76 -2.80 -6.53
CA SER A 21 -6.60 -2.51 -7.36
C SER A 21 -5.29 -2.57 -6.57
N LEU A 22 -4.19 -2.86 -7.27
CA LEU A 22 -2.83 -2.71 -6.75
C LEU A 22 -2.26 -1.30 -6.93
N PHE A 23 -2.98 -0.43 -7.63
CA PHE A 23 -2.63 0.98 -7.75
C PHE A 23 -3.01 1.78 -6.50
N GLU A 24 -2.47 2.99 -6.36
CA GLU A 24 -2.61 3.84 -5.16
C GLU A 24 -4.08 4.03 -4.71
N ALA A 25 -5.03 4.20 -5.64
CA ALA A 25 -6.44 4.35 -5.26
C ALA A 25 -7.07 3.09 -4.65
N GLY A 26 -6.42 1.93 -4.76
CA GLY A 26 -6.89 0.69 -4.14
C GLY A 26 -6.27 0.40 -2.77
N THR A 27 -5.16 1.03 -2.46
CA THR A 27 -4.35 0.72 -1.27
C THR A 27 -4.15 1.91 -0.33
N ARG A 28 -4.15 3.13 -0.87
CA ARG A 28 -4.00 4.35 -0.09
C ARG A 28 -5.36 4.78 0.48
N VAL A 29 -5.44 4.87 1.80
CA VAL A 29 -6.65 5.30 2.52
C VAL A 29 -6.36 6.51 3.38
N PRO A 30 -7.32 7.43 3.59
CA PRO A 30 -7.18 8.50 4.57
C PRO A 30 -6.99 7.91 5.97
N PHE A 31 -6.03 8.46 6.70
CA PHE A 31 -5.83 8.16 8.12
C PHE A 31 -5.85 9.46 8.91
N ILE A 32 -6.77 9.57 9.87
CA ILE A 32 -6.94 10.75 10.70
C ILE A 32 -6.92 10.29 12.17
N SER A 33 -6.03 10.88 12.96
CA SER A 33 -5.99 10.70 14.41
C SER A 33 -6.43 12.00 15.10
N TYR A 34 -7.31 11.88 16.07
CA TYR A 34 -7.77 13.01 16.87
C TYR A 34 -7.86 12.64 18.35
N TRP A 35 -7.23 13.46 19.18
CA TRP A 35 -7.34 13.35 20.63
C TRP A 35 -7.16 14.74 21.25
N LYS A 36 -8.25 15.32 21.71
CA LYS A 36 -8.27 16.68 22.28
C LYS A 36 -7.23 16.82 23.41
N GLY A 37 -6.35 17.80 23.27
CA GLY A 37 -5.32 18.12 24.25
C GLY A 37 -4.15 17.14 24.33
N LYS A 38 -4.11 16.14 23.43
CA LYS A 38 -3.00 15.15 23.35
C LYS A 38 -2.33 15.14 21.99
N ILE A 39 -3.09 15.24 20.91
CA ILE A 39 -2.55 15.29 19.54
C ILE A 39 -2.63 16.73 19.05
N ASN A 40 -1.48 17.31 18.70
CA ASN A 40 -1.43 18.63 18.09
C ASN A 40 -1.81 18.55 16.60
N PRO A 41 -2.46 19.59 16.04
CA PRO A 41 -2.71 19.65 14.60
C PRO A 41 -1.43 19.50 13.80
N GLY A 42 -1.44 18.67 12.77
CA GLY A 42 -0.29 18.43 11.91
C GLY A 42 -0.63 17.50 10.76
N ILE A 43 0.31 17.36 9.82
CA ILE A 43 0.26 16.44 8.68
C ILE A 43 1.54 15.62 8.71
N SER A 44 1.44 14.35 8.37
CA SER A 44 2.59 13.45 8.19
C SER A 44 2.49 12.76 6.85
N ASP A 45 3.61 12.73 6.12
CA ASP A 45 3.76 11.98 4.87
C ASP A 45 4.41 10.61 5.09
N GLU A 46 4.62 10.23 6.34
CA GLU A 46 5.24 8.95 6.70
C GLU A 46 4.30 7.78 6.40
N MET A 47 4.87 6.72 5.83
CA MET A 47 4.12 5.52 5.46
C MET A 47 3.81 4.68 6.70
N ILE A 48 2.53 4.44 6.95
CA ILE A 48 2.04 3.47 7.95
C ILE A 48 1.01 2.54 7.31
N SER A 49 0.73 1.42 7.96
CA SER A 49 -0.27 0.46 7.51
C SER A 49 -1.28 0.18 8.62
N GLN A 50 -2.48 -0.25 8.26
CA GLN A 50 -3.51 -0.64 9.23
C GLN A 50 -3.05 -1.74 10.18
N ILE A 51 -2.16 -2.64 9.75
CA ILE A 51 -1.59 -3.69 10.61
C ILE A 51 -0.73 -3.15 11.76
N ASP A 52 -0.31 -1.88 11.68
CA ASP A 52 0.51 -1.20 12.69
C ASP A 52 -0.31 -0.65 13.85
N ILE A 53 -1.61 -0.44 13.61
CA ILE A 53 -2.52 0.20 14.58
C ILE A 53 -2.62 -0.64 15.85
N LEU A 54 -2.71 -1.96 15.72
CA LEU A 54 -2.81 -2.85 16.88
C LEU A 54 -1.58 -2.74 17.81
N ASN A 55 -0.37 -2.75 17.27
CA ASN A 55 0.85 -2.61 18.06
C ASN A 55 0.94 -1.23 18.73
N SER A 56 0.56 -0.17 18.00
CA SER A 56 0.56 1.20 18.51
C SER A 56 -0.47 1.39 19.63
N ILE A 57 -1.69 0.86 19.47
CA ILE A 57 -2.73 0.95 20.51
C ILE A 57 -2.38 0.07 21.71
N SER A 58 -1.83 -1.13 21.51
CA SER A 58 -1.38 -1.99 22.61
C SER A 58 -0.38 -1.27 23.52
N LYS A 59 0.60 -0.60 22.93
CA LYS A 59 1.54 0.24 23.66
C LYS A 59 0.88 1.39 24.39
N LEU A 60 -0.09 2.07 23.75
CA LEU A 60 -0.82 3.17 24.35
C LEU A 60 -1.54 2.76 25.64
N VAL A 61 -2.12 1.55 25.68
CA VAL A 61 -2.85 1.03 26.85
C VAL A 61 -1.97 0.18 27.79
N GLY A 62 -0.66 0.13 27.55
CA GLY A 62 0.29 -0.59 28.41
C GLY A 62 0.23 -2.11 28.28
N LEU A 63 -0.26 -2.64 27.16
CA LEU A 63 -0.28 -4.08 26.88
C LEU A 63 1.01 -4.50 26.17
N GLU A 64 1.61 -5.58 26.62
CA GLU A 64 2.77 -6.23 25.97
C GLU A 64 2.34 -7.16 24.81
N TYR A 65 1.52 -6.65 23.91
CA TYR A 65 1.13 -7.39 22.72
C TYR A 65 1.83 -6.86 21.48
N ARG A 66 2.35 -7.77 20.66
CA ARG A 66 2.97 -7.44 19.38
C ARG A 66 2.49 -8.39 18.30
N SER A 67 1.79 -7.89 17.31
CA SER A 67 1.53 -8.66 16.10
C SER A 67 2.84 -8.87 15.32
N LYS A 68 2.93 -10.00 14.62
CA LYS A 68 4.15 -10.42 13.92
C LYS A 68 4.62 -9.41 12.86
N ASP A 69 3.68 -8.84 12.11
CA ASP A 69 3.96 -7.98 10.96
C ASP A 69 3.71 -6.49 11.25
N GLY A 70 3.12 -6.16 12.40
CA GLY A 70 2.87 -4.78 12.81
C GLY A 70 4.09 -4.13 13.44
N ILE A 71 4.21 -2.84 13.22
CA ILE A 71 5.23 -1.98 13.84
C ILE A 71 4.52 -0.99 14.77
N ASP A 72 5.17 -0.62 15.86
CA ASP A 72 4.66 0.43 16.75
C ASP A 72 5.03 1.81 16.19
N PHE A 73 4.02 2.59 15.89
CA PHE A 73 4.12 3.98 15.45
C PHE A 73 3.39 4.95 16.37
N LEU A 74 3.21 4.61 17.66
CA LEU A 74 2.47 5.44 18.59
C LEU A 74 3.00 6.87 18.66
N ASP A 75 4.33 7.05 18.69
CA ASP A 75 4.95 8.37 18.77
C ASP A 75 4.76 9.19 17.49
N LEU A 76 4.77 8.53 16.33
CA LEU A 76 4.44 9.16 15.06
C LEU A 76 2.95 9.59 15.03
N ILE A 77 2.04 8.75 15.49
CA ILE A 77 0.58 9.00 15.48
C ILE A 77 0.21 10.14 16.45
N ILE A 78 0.81 10.19 17.65
CA ILE A 78 0.45 11.16 18.70
C ILE A 78 1.26 12.44 18.60
N ASN A 79 2.56 12.34 18.36
CA ASN A 79 3.50 13.45 18.46
C ASN A 79 4.04 13.91 17.10
N ASN A 80 3.67 13.25 16.02
CA ASN A 80 4.24 13.45 14.68
C ASN A 80 5.77 13.35 14.67
N LYS A 81 6.31 12.39 15.43
CA LYS A 81 7.74 12.15 15.58
C LYS A 81 8.14 10.75 15.15
N GLY A 82 9.32 10.65 14.55
CA GLY A 82 9.88 9.39 14.08
C GLY A 82 9.72 9.19 12.58
N LYS A 83 10.00 7.98 12.14
CA LYS A 83 9.91 7.53 10.75
C LYS A 83 8.85 6.44 10.64
N GLY A 84 8.10 6.46 9.55
CA GLY A 84 7.18 5.40 9.17
C GLY A 84 7.90 4.17 8.61
N ARG A 85 7.16 3.32 7.92
CA ARG A 85 7.73 2.15 7.24
C ARG A 85 8.62 2.56 6.08
N GLU A 86 9.77 1.92 5.95
CA GLU A 86 10.61 2.08 4.76
C GLU A 86 10.04 1.29 3.57
N GLU A 87 9.41 0.13 3.85
CA GLU A 87 8.90 -0.79 2.83
C GLU A 87 7.64 -1.51 3.30
N LEU A 88 6.80 -1.91 2.35
CA LEU A 88 5.53 -2.60 2.61
C LEU A 88 5.15 -3.49 1.43
N ILE A 89 4.71 -4.72 1.72
CA ILE A 89 3.98 -5.54 0.77
C ILE A 89 2.49 -5.17 0.87
N LEU A 90 1.93 -4.77 -0.24
CA LEU A 90 0.50 -4.48 -0.39
C LEU A 90 -0.18 -5.69 -1.01
N GLU A 91 -1.38 -6.01 -0.58
CA GLU A 91 -2.13 -7.15 -1.06
C GLU A 91 -3.53 -6.72 -1.50
N ALA A 92 -3.94 -7.14 -2.69
CA ALA A 92 -5.27 -6.92 -3.22
C ALA A 92 -5.80 -8.23 -3.80
N SER A 93 -6.73 -8.86 -3.09
CA SER A 93 -7.20 -10.23 -3.39
C SER A 93 -6.03 -11.23 -3.33
N THR A 94 -5.65 -11.88 -4.43
CA THR A 94 -4.53 -12.84 -4.49
C THR A 94 -3.26 -12.25 -5.09
N ARG A 95 -3.17 -10.93 -5.20
CA ARG A 95 -2.10 -10.22 -5.90
C ARG A 95 -1.36 -9.31 -4.95
N THR A 96 -0.11 -9.05 -5.25
CA THR A 96 0.76 -8.23 -4.41
C THR A 96 1.38 -7.09 -5.19
N ALA A 97 1.65 -6.00 -4.48
CA ALA A 97 2.57 -4.95 -4.90
C ALA A 97 3.60 -4.73 -3.79
N TYR A 98 4.73 -4.18 -4.15
CA TYR A 98 5.79 -3.83 -3.22
C TYR A 98 6.09 -2.35 -3.28
N ARG A 99 6.00 -1.69 -2.14
CA ARG A 99 6.37 -0.30 -1.98
C ARG A 99 7.64 -0.17 -1.14
N LYS A 100 8.58 0.66 -1.60
CA LYS A 100 9.77 1.06 -0.84
C LYS A 100 10.04 2.53 -1.07
N GLY A 101 9.84 3.33 -0.01
CA GLY A 101 9.81 4.78 -0.14
C GLY A 101 8.78 5.24 -1.17
N ASP A 102 9.24 6.00 -2.16
CA ASP A 102 8.37 6.50 -3.25
C ASP A 102 8.18 5.50 -4.41
N TRP A 103 8.89 4.38 -4.39
CA TRP A 103 8.83 3.39 -5.48
C TRP A 103 7.79 2.31 -5.21
N VAL A 104 6.99 2.01 -6.24
CA VAL A 104 6.03 0.91 -6.24
C VAL A 104 6.32 -0.03 -7.39
N MET A 105 6.46 -1.31 -7.08
CA MET A 105 6.59 -2.38 -8.06
C MET A 105 5.39 -3.31 -7.97
N ILE A 106 4.80 -3.64 -9.13
CA ILE A 106 3.74 -4.63 -9.25
C ILE A 106 4.33 -5.83 -10.01
N PRO A 107 4.43 -7.02 -9.39
CA PRO A 107 4.89 -8.23 -10.05
C PRO A 107 3.95 -8.69 -11.16
N PRO A 108 4.43 -9.52 -12.11
CA PRO A 108 3.59 -10.12 -13.14
C PRO A 108 2.46 -10.95 -12.53
N TYR A 109 1.27 -10.83 -13.11
CA TYR A 109 0.13 -11.64 -12.75
C TYR A 109 -0.79 -11.87 -13.94
N LYS A 110 -1.05 -13.15 -14.26
CA LYS A 110 -1.98 -13.53 -15.32
C LYS A 110 -3.43 -13.40 -14.81
N GLY A 111 -4.12 -12.36 -15.21
CA GLY A 111 -5.50 -12.12 -14.81
C GLY A 111 -6.10 -10.95 -15.59
N GLN A 112 -7.37 -10.65 -15.32
CA GLN A 112 -8.02 -9.51 -15.94
C GLN A 112 -7.34 -8.21 -15.52
N SER A 113 -7.02 -7.34 -16.48
CA SER A 113 -6.45 -6.01 -16.21
C SER A 113 -7.49 -5.03 -15.64
N ILE A 114 -8.76 -5.27 -15.97
CA ILE A 114 -9.90 -4.43 -15.56
C ILE A 114 -10.97 -5.31 -14.91
N ALA A 115 -11.46 -4.91 -13.76
CA ALA A 115 -12.67 -5.45 -13.14
C ALA A 115 -13.88 -4.90 -13.90
N LYS A 116 -14.44 -5.70 -14.83
CA LYS A 116 -15.45 -5.25 -15.79
C LYS A 116 -16.72 -4.70 -15.14
N ASN A 117 -17.17 -5.32 -14.03
CA ASN A 117 -18.43 -4.93 -13.36
C ASN A 117 -18.37 -3.53 -12.74
N VAL A 118 -17.16 -3.05 -12.45
CA VAL A 118 -16.92 -1.78 -11.75
C VAL A 118 -15.99 -0.85 -12.53
N ASN A 119 -15.53 -1.28 -13.71
CA ASN A 119 -14.63 -0.54 -14.59
C ASN A 119 -13.38 -0.01 -13.85
N ILE A 120 -12.77 -0.84 -13.02
CA ILE A 120 -11.56 -0.50 -12.25
C ILE A 120 -10.36 -1.24 -12.81
N GLU A 121 -9.28 -0.52 -13.09
CA GLU A 121 -7.98 -1.10 -13.40
C GLU A 121 -7.39 -1.81 -12.17
N LEU A 122 -7.00 -3.06 -12.34
CA LEU A 122 -6.53 -3.92 -11.24
C LEU A 122 -5.01 -3.92 -11.05
N GLY A 123 -4.26 -3.44 -12.04
CA GLY A 123 -2.80 -3.49 -12.03
C GLY A 123 -2.20 -4.80 -12.55
N ASN A 124 -3.03 -5.74 -13.06
CA ASN A 124 -2.55 -7.00 -13.61
C ASN A 124 -1.84 -6.81 -14.95
N SER A 125 -0.70 -7.42 -15.12
CA SER A 125 0.11 -7.42 -16.34
C SER A 125 0.96 -8.68 -16.40
N MET A 126 1.37 -9.11 -17.61
CA MET A 126 2.33 -10.19 -17.78
C MET A 126 3.77 -9.76 -17.50
N ASP A 127 4.02 -8.45 -17.41
CA ASP A 127 5.31 -7.86 -17.12
C ASP A 127 5.30 -7.17 -15.75
N PHE A 128 6.48 -7.02 -15.15
CA PHE A 128 6.65 -6.13 -14.01
C PHE A 128 6.24 -4.71 -14.38
N LYS A 129 5.64 -4.01 -13.42
CA LYS A 129 5.37 -2.58 -13.49
C LYS A 129 6.14 -1.86 -12.40
N LEU A 130 6.65 -0.68 -12.71
CA LEU A 130 7.42 0.14 -11.78
C LEU A 130 7.00 1.60 -11.87
N TYR A 131 6.75 2.22 -10.73
CA TYR A 131 6.31 3.61 -10.64
C TYR A 131 7.09 4.36 -9.56
N ASN A 132 7.30 5.66 -9.78
CA ASN A 132 7.83 6.58 -8.78
C ASN A 132 6.71 7.54 -8.35
N LEU A 133 6.17 7.36 -7.15
CA LEU A 133 5.04 8.13 -6.65
C LEU A 133 5.37 9.59 -6.34
N LYS A 134 6.65 9.93 -6.17
CA LYS A 134 7.08 11.31 -5.95
C LYS A 134 6.81 12.17 -7.19
N ASP A 135 7.11 11.61 -8.36
CA ASP A 135 7.01 12.33 -9.64
C ASP A 135 5.70 12.01 -10.37
N ASP A 136 5.14 10.82 -10.10
CA ASP A 136 3.92 10.31 -10.73
C ASP A 136 3.00 9.62 -9.70
N PRO A 137 2.35 10.38 -8.82
CA PRO A 137 1.43 9.82 -7.81
C PRO A 137 0.22 9.10 -8.43
N SER A 138 -0.10 9.39 -9.68
CA SER A 138 -1.19 8.76 -10.44
C SER A 138 -0.77 7.50 -11.20
N GLN A 139 0.49 7.09 -11.12
CA GLN A 139 1.05 5.87 -11.73
C GLN A 139 0.73 5.72 -13.23
N LYS A 140 0.89 6.82 -13.98
CA LYS A 140 0.65 6.87 -15.43
C LYS A 140 1.84 6.37 -16.24
N ASN A 141 3.06 6.57 -15.72
CA ASN A 141 4.31 6.32 -16.41
C ASN A 141 4.98 5.06 -15.85
N ASP A 142 4.88 3.97 -16.58
CA ASP A 142 5.57 2.72 -16.23
C ASP A 142 7.06 2.82 -16.56
N LEU A 143 7.89 2.79 -15.53
CA LEU A 143 9.34 2.92 -15.61
C LEU A 143 10.07 1.56 -15.65
N SER A 144 9.35 0.44 -15.69
CA SER A 144 9.94 -0.91 -15.61
C SER A 144 10.94 -1.22 -16.72
N LYS A 145 10.80 -0.61 -17.90
CA LYS A 145 11.71 -0.79 -19.05
C LYS A 145 12.84 0.26 -19.10
N ILE A 146 12.76 1.29 -18.28
CA ILE A 146 13.71 2.42 -18.30
C ILE A 146 14.64 2.34 -17.08
N GLU A 147 14.06 2.03 -15.91
CA GLU A 147 14.75 1.99 -14.61
C GLU A 147 15.14 0.56 -14.21
N ASP A 148 15.90 -0.14 -15.07
CA ASP A 148 16.30 -1.54 -14.86
C ASP A 148 17.03 -1.80 -13.53
N LYS A 149 17.92 -0.88 -13.13
CA LYS A 149 18.63 -1.01 -11.83
C LYS A 149 17.66 -0.93 -10.65
N LYS A 150 16.72 0.02 -10.70
CA LYS A 150 15.71 0.19 -9.66
C LYS A 150 14.75 -0.99 -9.63
N LEU A 151 14.30 -1.48 -10.77
CA LEU A 151 13.46 -2.67 -10.85
C LEU A 151 14.13 -3.89 -10.21
N LYS A 152 15.42 -4.14 -10.50
CA LYS A 152 16.19 -5.24 -9.88
C LYS A 152 16.31 -5.08 -8.36
N GLU A 153 16.53 -3.85 -7.87
CA GLU A 153 16.52 -3.55 -6.42
C GLU A 153 15.17 -3.90 -5.80
N MET A 154 14.08 -3.47 -6.42
CA MET A 154 12.72 -3.72 -5.93
C MET A 154 12.39 -5.21 -5.93
N ILE A 155 12.74 -5.94 -6.98
CA ILE A 155 12.58 -7.40 -7.03
C ILE A 155 13.34 -8.07 -5.90
N LYS A 156 14.60 -7.67 -5.65
CA LYS A 156 15.41 -8.22 -4.55
C LYS A 156 14.78 -7.94 -3.18
N GLY A 157 14.26 -6.73 -2.96
CA GLY A 157 13.57 -6.36 -1.73
C GLY A 157 12.29 -7.19 -1.53
N PHE A 158 11.46 -7.30 -2.55
CA PHE A 158 10.27 -8.14 -2.52
C PHE A 158 10.59 -9.61 -2.17
N VAL A 159 11.57 -10.21 -2.87
CA VAL A 159 11.98 -11.61 -2.64
C VAL A 159 12.52 -11.83 -1.22
N LYS A 160 13.20 -10.85 -0.65
CA LYS A 160 13.69 -10.92 0.74
C LYS A 160 12.55 -11.05 1.75
N ILE A 161 11.43 -10.35 1.52
CA ILE A 161 10.29 -10.33 2.44
C ILE A 161 9.33 -11.49 2.16
N ARG A 162 9.00 -11.71 0.89
CA ARG A 162 7.90 -12.57 0.46
C ARG A 162 8.35 -13.92 -0.11
N GLY A 163 9.63 -14.07 -0.47
CA GLY A 163 10.14 -15.20 -1.23
C GLY A 163 9.99 -15.03 -2.75
N LYS A 164 10.34 -16.06 -3.50
CA LYS A 164 10.40 -16.01 -4.97
C LYS A 164 9.05 -16.17 -5.67
N GLU A 165 8.00 -16.51 -4.95
CA GLU A 165 6.67 -16.72 -5.52
C GLU A 165 5.94 -15.37 -5.67
N PHE A 166 5.91 -14.83 -6.87
CA PHE A 166 5.25 -13.57 -7.17
C PHE A 166 3.72 -13.70 -7.30
N THR A 167 3.20 -14.89 -7.61
CA THR A 167 1.85 -15.09 -8.12
C THR A 167 0.98 -16.06 -7.33
N ASN A 168 1.56 -16.88 -6.44
CA ASN A 168 0.81 -17.88 -5.68
C ASN A 168 0.79 -17.54 -4.19
N ILE A 169 -0.23 -16.80 -3.79
CA ILE A 169 -0.58 -16.69 -2.39
C ILE A 169 -1.34 -17.98 -2.04
N LYS A 170 -0.74 -18.83 -1.21
CA LYS A 170 -1.47 -19.97 -0.66
C LYS A 170 -2.60 -19.42 0.20
N ASN A 171 -3.84 -19.78 -0.13
CA ASN A 171 -4.97 -19.50 0.74
C ASN A 171 -4.70 -20.10 2.11
N LEU A 172 -4.83 -19.29 3.15
CA LEU A 172 -4.81 -19.78 4.51
C LEU A 172 -6.09 -20.62 4.70
N VAL A 173 -5.93 -21.91 4.90
CA VAL A 173 -7.04 -22.76 5.36
C VAL A 173 -7.10 -22.56 6.86
N LEU A 174 -8.14 -21.88 7.33
CA LEU A 174 -8.44 -21.79 8.76
C LEU A 174 -9.01 -23.14 9.17
N GLU A 175 -8.30 -23.87 10.04
CA GLU A 175 -8.80 -25.07 10.71
C GLU A 175 -9.79 -24.68 11.81
#